data_d584091b6c5210f12fb363a45221be7c
#
_entry.id   d584091b6c5210f12fb363a45221be7c
#
_cell.length_a   1.000
_cell.length_b   1.000
_cell.length_c   1.000
_cell.angle_alpha   90.00
_cell.angle_beta   90.00
_cell.angle_gamma   90.00
#
_symmetry.space_group_name_H-M   'P 1'
#
loop_
_entity.id
_entity.type
_entity.pdbx_description
1 polymer ?
#
loop_
_entity_poly.entity_id
_entity_poly.type
_entity_poly.pdbx_seq_one_letter_code
_entity_poly.pdbx_strand_id
1 'polypeptide(L)'
;MENKETEFAKIVREHKRRIYTVCYMFSKDQQEIDDLFQDILINIWRGLDNFSGDKYLGTWIWKVSLNTCINRSRKSQREGKKIPLDVTINLHEDVDAESMQIRQLHDRIGRLGYMDRSLVLLWLENLSYDEIGAILGISANNVAVRLVRVKEKLKNMSNN
;
A
#
# COMPACT_ATOMS: atom_id res chain seq x y z
N MET A 1 -8.16 29.34 -11.48
CA MET A 1 -7.09 28.73 -10.70
C MET A 1 -7.66 27.98 -9.50
N GLU A 2 -7.45 26.69 -9.49
CA GLU A 2 -7.85 25.89 -8.33
C GLU A 2 -6.90 26.23 -7.17
N ASN A 3 -7.44 26.43 -5.98
CA ASN A 3 -6.61 26.59 -4.82
C ASN A 3 -6.16 25.21 -4.31
N LYS A 4 -5.20 25.22 -3.40
CA LYS A 4 -4.63 23.98 -2.86
C LYS A 4 -5.68 23.07 -2.22
N GLU A 5 -6.63 23.65 -1.50
CA GLU A 5 -7.68 22.89 -0.83
C GLU A 5 -8.58 22.16 -1.82
N THR A 6 -8.97 22.82 -2.90
CA THR A 6 -9.80 22.24 -3.93
C THR A 6 -9.06 21.11 -4.65
N GLU A 7 -7.80 21.35 -4.99
CA GLU A 7 -6.95 20.34 -5.62
C GLU A 7 -6.75 19.13 -4.73
N PHE A 8 -6.49 19.35 -3.44
CA PHE A 8 -6.34 18.28 -2.48
C PHE A 8 -7.63 17.44 -2.37
N ALA A 9 -8.77 18.10 -2.25
CA ALA A 9 -10.06 17.41 -2.16
C ALA A 9 -10.33 16.54 -3.40
N LYS A 10 -9.96 17.04 -4.57
CA LYS A 10 -10.10 16.32 -5.82
C LYS A 10 -9.21 15.08 -5.85
N ILE A 11 -7.96 15.23 -5.44
CA ILE A 11 -7.01 14.12 -5.37
C ILE A 11 -7.50 13.04 -4.42
N VAL A 12 -7.95 13.42 -3.24
CA VAL A 12 -8.46 12.46 -2.27
C VAL A 12 -9.65 11.70 -2.84
N ARG A 13 -10.58 12.41 -3.45
CA ARG A 13 -11.77 11.78 -4.03
C ARG A 13 -11.42 10.78 -5.14
N GLU A 14 -10.48 11.14 -6.01
CA GLU A 14 -10.10 10.30 -7.13
C GLU A 14 -9.20 9.12 -6.75
N HIS A 15 -8.39 9.27 -5.70
CA HIS A 15 -7.39 8.28 -5.32
C HIS A 15 -7.69 7.57 -3.99
N LYS A 16 -8.82 7.86 -3.37
CA LYS A 16 -9.20 7.31 -2.07
C LYS A 16 -9.08 5.79 -2.02
N ARG A 17 -9.59 5.12 -3.04
CA ARG A 17 -9.57 3.66 -3.09
C ARG A 17 -8.16 3.10 -3.12
N ARG A 18 -7.28 3.71 -3.92
CA ARG A 18 -5.88 3.29 -4.02
C ARG A 18 -5.16 3.48 -2.69
N ILE A 19 -5.35 4.63 -2.08
CA ILE A 19 -4.75 4.94 -0.78
C ILE A 19 -5.22 3.93 0.26
N TYR A 20 -6.50 3.65 0.29
CA TYR A 20 -7.08 2.68 1.22
C TYR A 20 -6.49 1.29 0.99
N THR A 21 -6.34 0.86 -0.26
CA THR A 21 -5.77 -0.44 -0.60
C THR A 21 -4.35 -0.57 -0.06
N VAL A 22 -3.53 0.47 -0.20
CA VAL A 22 -2.17 0.47 0.35
C VAL A 22 -2.21 0.33 1.87
N CYS A 23 -3.05 1.11 2.52
CA CYS A 23 -3.19 1.03 3.98
C CYS A 23 -3.60 -0.37 4.43
N TYR A 24 -4.56 -0.96 3.75
CA TYR A 24 -5.04 -2.31 4.05
C TYR A 24 -3.91 -3.34 3.94
N MET A 25 -3.10 -3.26 2.88
CA MET A 25 -2.02 -4.23 2.64
C MET A 25 -0.87 -4.11 3.63
N PHE A 26 -0.72 -2.96 4.29
CA PHE A 26 0.35 -2.73 5.27
C PHE A 26 -0.16 -2.72 6.71
N SER A 27 -1.42 -3.06 6.93
CA SER A 27 -2.03 -2.97 8.25
C SER A 27 -2.56 -4.30 8.73
N LYS A 28 -2.72 -4.40 10.05
CA LYS A 28 -3.27 -5.58 10.70
C LYS A 28 -4.66 -5.35 11.28
N ASP A 29 -5.05 -4.10 11.49
CA ASP A 29 -6.35 -3.77 12.08
C ASP A 29 -6.90 -2.46 11.54
N GLN A 30 -8.17 -2.22 11.80
CA GLN A 30 -8.87 -1.04 11.29
C GLN A 30 -8.28 0.27 11.81
N GLN A 31 -7.86 0.28 13.07
CA GLN A 31 -7.25 1.49 13.64
C GLN A 31 -5.96 1.85 12.93
N GLU A 32 -5.14 0.85 12.64
CA GLU A 32 -3.89 1.06 11.90
C GLU A 32 -4.17 1.56 10.48
N ILE A 33 -5.20 1.00 9.82
CA ILE A 33 -5.62 1.48 8.50
C ILE A 33 -5.99 2.96 8.57
N ASP A 34 -6.81 3.34 9.55
CA ASP A 34 -7.27 4.72 9.68
C ASP A 34 -6.11 5.67 9.95
N ASP A 35 -5.18 5.26 10.82
CA ASP A 35 -4.00 6.08 11.14
C ASP A 35 -3.10 6.27 9.93
N LEU A 36 -2.86 5.20 9.18
CA LEU A 36 -2.05 5.26 7.96
C LEU A 36 -2.73 6.13 6.91
N PHE A 37 -4.04 6.00 6.76
CA PHE A 37 -4.80 6.80 5.81
C PHE A 37 -4.62 8.29 6.11
N GLN A 38 -4.76 8.67 7.38
CA GLN A 38 -4.55 10.06 7.80
C GLN A 38 -3.13 10.53 7.53
N ASP A 39 -2.14 9.70 7.86
CA ASP A 39 -0.73 10.05 7.62
C ASP A 39 -0.45 10.27 6.14
N ILE A 40 -1.03 9.43 5.29
CA ILE A 40 -0.87 9.57 3.84
C ILE A 40 -1.49 10.88 3.38
N LEU A 41 -2.70 11.21 3.84
CA LEU A 41 -3.36 12.46 3.48
C LEU A 41 -2.52 13.66 3.90
N ILE A 42 -1.94 13.63 5.09
CA ILE A 42 -1.07 14.71 5.58
C ILE A 42 0.15 14.85 4.66
N ASN A 43 0.75 13.74 4.28
CA ASN A 43 1.93 13.76 3.41
C ASN A 43 1.61 14.23 1.99
N ILE A 44 0.44 13.87 1.48
CA ILE A 44 -0.03 14.39 0.19
C ILE A 44 -0.22 15.91 0.28
N TRP A 45 -0.88 16.37 1.33
CA TRP A 45 -1.10 17.80 1.53
C TRP A 45 0.21 18.57 1.57
N ARG A 46 1.17 18.08 2.34
CA ARG A 46 2.50 18.73 2.45
C ARG A 46 3.25 18.71 1.14
N GLY A 47 3.16 17.61 0.39
CA GLY A 47 3.88 17.45 -0.85
C GLY A 47 3.31 18.22 -2.02
N LEU A 48 2.05 18.64 -1.96
CA LEU A 48 1.41 19.36 -3.05
C LEU A 48 2.10 20.69 -3.37
N ASP A 49 2.67 21.34 -2.38
CA ASP A 49 3.36 22.62 -2.60
C ASP A 49 4.55 22.48 -3.54
N ASN A 50 5.17 21.30 -3.54
CA ASN A 50 6.36 21.04 -4.34
C ASN A 50 6.08 20.18 -5.56
N PHE A 51 4.84 19.72 -5.72
CA PHE A 51 4.47 18.89 -6.86
C PHE A 51 4.12 19.78 -8.04
N SER A 52 4.84 19.59 -9.14
CA SER A 52 4.57 20.35 -10.38
C SER A 52 4.27 19.37 -11.50
N GLY A 53 3.07 19.45 -12.03
CA GLY A 53 2.66 18.71 -13.21
C GLY A 53 1.72 17.55 -12.94
N ASP A 54 0.61 17.54 -13.66
CA ASP A 54 -0.42 16.53 -13.53
C ASP A 54 -0.03 15.18 -14.13
N LYS A 55 1.01 15.16 -14.95
CA LYS A 55 1.37 14.01 -15.77
C LYS A 55 1.76 12.78 -14.97
N TYR A 56 2.34 12.97 -13.78
CA TYR A 56 2.82 11.88 -12.95
C TYR A 56 2.12 11.80 -11.60
N LEU A 57 0.94 12.39 -11.53
CA LEU A 57 0.20 12.45 -10.26
C LEU A 57 -0.08 11.05 -9.69
N GLY A 58 -0.55 10.13 -10.52
CA GLY A 58 -0.83 8.76 -10.09
C GLY A 58 0.40 8.06 -9.51
N THR A 59 1.53 8.18 -10.20
CA THR A 59 2.80 7.63 -9.73
C THR A 59 3.20 8.24 -8.40
N TRP A 60 3.08 9.55 -8.27
CA TRP A 60 3.43 10.27 -7.05
C TRP A 60 2.55 9.85 -5.88
N ILE A 61 1.25 9.69 -6.10
CA ILE A 61 0.32 9.24 -5.06
C ILE A 61 0.71 7.84 -4.56
N TRP A 62 1.05 6.92 -5.49
CA TRP A 62 1.53 5.60 -5.10
C TRP A 62 2.80 5.68 -4.27
N LYS A 63 3.76 6.51 -4.68
CA LYS A 63 5.02 6.69 -3.93
C LYS A 63 4.79 7.22 -2.53
N VAL A 64 3.99 8.27 -2.39
CA VAL A 64 3.70 8.86 -1.09
C VAL A 64 3.02 7.84 -0.19
N SER A 65 2.04 7.13 -0.73
CA SER A 65 1.28 6.14 0.04
C SER A 65 2.16 4.99 0.52
N LEU A 66 2.95 4.41 -0.38
CA LEU A 66 3.83 3.30 -0.04
C LEU A 66 4.93 3.74 0.93
N ASN A 67 5.56 4.88 0.69
CA ASN A 67 6.63 5.37 1.55
C ASN A 67 6.12 5.66 2.96
N THR A 68 4.92 6.22 3.09
CA THR A 68 4.31 6.48 4.38
C THR A 68 4.14 5.18 5.16
N CYS A 69 3.57 4.17 4.52
CA CYS A 69 3.34 2.87 5.16
C CYS A 69 4.64 2.16 5.53
N ILE A 70 5.61 2.18 4.62
CA ILE A 70 6.92 1.55 4.86
C ILE A 70 7.65 2.24 6.01
N ASN A 71 7.67 3.57 6.02
CA ASN A 71 8.36 4.32 7.06
C ASN A 71 7.73 4.08 8.44
N ARG A 72 6.42 4.03 8.49
CA ARG A 72 5.72 3.74 9.75
C ARG A 72 6.02 2.33 10.24
N SER A 73 6.03 1.34 9.35
CA SER A 73 6.35 -0.04 9.70
C SER A 73 7.78 -0.17 10.23
N ARG A 74 8.74 0.50 9.58
CA ARG A 74 10.13 0.51 10.04
C ARG A 74 10.27 1.13 11.41
N LYS A 75 9.57 2.24 11.66
CA LYS A 75 9.58 2.91 12.96
C LYS A 75 9.02 2.00 14.05
N SER A 76 7.91 1.34 13.78
CA SER A 76 7.29 0.40 14.71
C SER A 76 8.23 -0.73 15.09
N GLN A 77 8.94 -1.30 14.11
CA GLN A 77 9.92 -2.35 14.37
C GLN A 77 11.08 -1.88 15.24
N ARG A 78 11.59 -0.66 14.97
CA ARG A 78 12.70 -0.09 15.74
C ARG A 78 12.32 0.21 17.19
N GLU A 79 11.08 0.60 17.41
CA GLU A 79 10.59 0.90 18.76
C GLU A 79 10.24 -0.36 19.56
N GLY A 80 10.36 -1.52 18.92
CA GLY A 80 10.09 -2.79 19.61
C GLY A 80 8.66 -2.95 20.05
N LYS A 81 7.75 -2.20 19.46
CA LYS A 81 6.34 -2.35 19.77
C LYS A 81 5.79 -3.59 19.11
N LYS A 82 6.13 -4.71 19.71
CA LYS A 82 5.39 -5.91 19.47
C LYS A 82 4.08 -5.75 20.22
N ILE A 83 3.09 -5.23 19.55
CA ILE A 83 1.75 -5.30 20.09
C ILE A 83 1.29 -6.72 19.84
N PRO A 84 1.09 -7.52 20.90
CA PRO A 84 0.47 -8.80 20.71
C PRO A 84 -0.95 -8.53 20.32
N LEU A 85 -1.21 -8.62 19.06
CA LEU A 85 -2.53 -8.33 18.56
C LEU A 85 -3.36 -9.57 18.51
N ASP A 86 -4.10 -9.72 19.56
CA ASP A 86 -5.30 -10.52 19.56
C ASP A 86 -6.49 -9.70 19.05
N VAL A 87 -6.24 -8.73 18.18
CA VAL A 87 -7.37 -8.04 17.64
C VAL A 87 -7.74 -8.71 16.34
N THR A 88 -8.70 -9.59 16.46
CA THR A 88 -9.42 -10.10 15.32
C THR A 88 -10.12 -8.92 14.70
N ILE A 89 -9.59 -8.50 13.59
CA ILE A 89 -10.22 -7.42 12.87
C ILE A 89 -11.39 -8.00 12.13
N ASN A 90 -12.54 -7.64 12.59
CA ASN A 90 -13.73 -7.84 11.81
C ASN A 90 -13.87 -6.70 10.83
N LEU A 91 -12.98 -6.68 9.84
CA LEU A 91 -13.15 -5.76 8.73
C LEU A 91 -14.45 -6.06 7.98
N HIS A 92 -14.93 -7.28 8.13
CA HIS A 92 -16.17 -7.71 7.50
C HIS A 92 -16.91 -8.65 8.44
N GLU A 93 -18.02 -8.19 8.94
CA GLU A 93 -18.91 -9.05 9.73
C GLU A 93 -19.57 -10.12 8.83
N ASP A 94 -19.64 -9.85 7.54
CA ASP A 94 -20.18 -10.79 6.56
C ASP A 94 -19.04 -11.48 5.84
N VAL A 95 -18.58 -12.60 6.38
CA VAL A 95 -17.51 -13.39 5.78
C VAL A 95 -18.11 -14.44 4.87
N ASP A 96 -18.05 -14.21 3.58
CA ASP A 96 -18.33 -15.23 2.59
C ASP A 96 -17.00 -15.95 2.22
N ALA A 97 -17.08 -16.97 1.37
CA ALA A 97 -15.91 -17.75 0.98
C ALA A 97 -14.86 -16.90 0.25
N GLU A 98 -15.32 -15.91 -0.51
CA GLU A 98 -14.45 -15.00 -1.24
C GLU A 98 -13.68 -14.10 -0.27
N SER A 99 -14.33 -13.61 0.78
CA SER A 99 -13.69 -12.81 1.82
C SER A 99 -12.61 -13.60 2.54
N MET A 100 -12.81 -14.91 2.76
CA MET A 100 -11.81 -15.76 3.37
C MET A 100 -10.58 -15.91 2.48
N GLN A 101 -10.76 -16.04 1.17
CA GLN A 101 -9.65 -16.12 0.22
C GLN A 101 -8.86 -14.82 0.20
N ILE A 102 -9.53 -13.69 0.22
CA ILE A 102 -8.90 -12.37 0.28
C ILE A 102 -8.11 -12.23 1.56
N ARG A 103 -8.64 -12.66 2.69
CA ARG A 103 -7.94 -12.62 3.98
C ARG A 103 -6.68 -13.48 3.96
N GLN A 104 -6.75 -14.67 3.37
CA GLN A 104 -5.58 -15.55 3.26
C GLN A 104 -4.51 -14.90 2.40
N LEU A 105 -4.90 -14.28 1.29
CA LEU A 105 -3.97 -13.58 0.43
C LEU A 105 -3.35 -12.39 1.16
N HIS A 106 -4.15 -11.61 1.87
CA HIS A 106 -3.68 -10.49 2.68
C HIS A 106 -2.66 -10.95 3.73
N ASP A 107 -2.97 -12.06 4.40
CA ASP A 107 -2.07 -12.61 5.42
C ASP A 107 -0.72 -13.04 4.81
N ARG A 108 -0.76 -13.71 3.67
CA ARG A 108 0.47 -14.13 2.99
C ARG A 108 1.30 -12.95 2.52
N ILE A 109 0.65 -11.97 1.91
CA ILE A 109 1.32 -10.75 1.45
C ILE A 109 1.95 -10.02 2.64
N GLY A 110 1.26 -10.01 3.78
CA GLY A 110 1.77 -9.40 5.00
C GLY A 110 3.05 -10.02 5.55
N ARG A 111 3.37 -11.25 5.15
CA ARG A 111 4.61 -11.91 5.55
C ARG A 111 5.79 -11.56 4.64
N LEU A 112 5.53 -10.89 3.51
CA LEU A 112 6.58 -10.45 2.61
C LEU A 112 7.28 -9.21 3.18
N GLY A 113 8.54 -9.02 2.79
CA GLY A 113 9.23 -7.77 3.07
C GLY A 113 8.57 -6.60 2.36
N TYR A 114 8.92 -5.40 2.74
CA TYR A 114 8.24 -4.18 2.26
C TYR A 114 8.31 -4.02 0.74
N MET A 115 9.47 -4.29 0.14
CA MET A 115 9.64 -4.15 -1.30
C MET A 115 8.79 -5.17 -2.06
N ASP A 116 8.83 -6.42 -1.64
CA ASP A 116 8.08 -7.49 -2.28
C ASP A 116 6.57 -7.26 -2.12
N ARG A 117 6.16 -6.80 -0.95
CA ARG A 117 4.75 -6.47 -0.68
C ARG A 117 4.27 -5.34 -1.59
N SER A 118 5.06 -4.29 -1.73
CA SER A 118 4.75 -3.17 -2.62
C SER A 118 4.63 -3.63 -4.06
N LEU A 119 5.56 -4.48 -4.48
CA LEU A 119 5.62 -5.02 -5.83
C LEU A 119 4.35 -5.81 -6.17
N VAL A 120 3.95 -6.71 -5.29
CA VAL A 120 2.76 -7.55 -5.48
C VAL A 120 1.50 -6.67 -5.50
N LEU A 121 1.41 -5.71 -4.59
CA LEU A 121 0.28 -4.80 -4.54
C LEU A 121 0.09 -4.07 -5.86
N LEU A 122 1.15 -3.49 -6.39
CA LEU A 122 1.10 -2.73 -7.64
C LEU A 122 0.76 -3.65 -8.83
N TRP A 123 1.29 -4.86 -8.81
CA TRP A 123 0.97 -5.85 -9.82
C TRP A 123 -0.51 -6.24 -9.78
N LEU A 124 -1.06 -6.44 -8.59
CA LEU A 124 -2.48 -6.77 -8.42
C LEU A 124 -3.39 -5.61 -8.86
N GLU A 125 -2.88 -4.39 -8.83
CA GLU A 125 -3.61 -3.21 -9.32
C GLU A 125 -3.47 -3.02 -10.83
N ASN A 126 -2.93 -4.01 -11.53
CA ASN A 126 -2.82 -4.06 -12.98
C ASN A 126 -1.91 -2.98 -13.59
N LEU A 127 -0.94 -2.52 -12.83
CA LEU A 127 0.04 -1.59 -13.36
C LEU A 127 1.05 -2.31 -14.24
N SER A 128 1.53 -1.64 -15.26
CA SER A 128 2.58 -2.19 -16.13
C SER A 128 3.90 -2.27 -15.39
N TYR A 129 4.82 -3.08 -15.90
CA TYR A 129 6.16 -3.19 -15.29
C TYR A 129 6.91 -1.86 -15.34
N ASP A 130 6.69 -1.06 -16.38
CA ASP A 130 7.29 0.28 -16.47
C ASP A 130 6.74 1.20 -15.38
N GLU A 131 5.43 1.17 -15.15
CA GLU A 131 4.80 1.97 -14.11
C GLU A 131 5.26 1.54 -12.72
N ILE A 132 5.30 0.22 -12.47
CA ILE A 132 5.76 -0.33 -11.20
C ILE A 132 7.22 0.09 -10.97
N GLY A 133 8.06 -0.03 -11.99
CA GLY A 133 9.45 0.36 -11.90
C GLY A 133 9.63 1.83 -11.58
N ALA A 134 8.81 2.70 -12.19
CA ALA A 134 8.84 4.13 -11.92
C ALA A 134 8.44 4.43 -10.47
N ILE A 135 7.47 3.70 -9.94
CA ILE A 135 7.03 3.89 -8.55
C ILE A 135 8.10 3.40 -7.57
N LEU A 136 8.67 2.23 -7.81
CA LEU A 136 9.60 1.60 -6.88
C LEU A 136 11.07 1.98 -7.09
N GLY A 137 11.37 2.68 -8.18
CA GLY A 137 12.74 3.10 -8.48
C GLY A 137 13.63 1.99 -8.99
N ILE A 138 13.07 1.01 -9.71
CA ILE A 138 13.81 -0.09 -10.33
C ILE A 138 13.44 -0.20 -11.80
N SER A 139 14.23 -0.94 -12.57
CA SER A 139 13.94 -1.14 -13.98
C SER A 139 12.76 -2.09 -14.18
N ALA A 140 12.09 -1.98 -15.33
CA ALA A 140 11.01 -2.91 -15.69
C ALA A 140 11.49 -4.36 -15.70
N ASN A 141 12.72 -4.59 -16.14
CA ASN A 141 13.32 -5.92 -16.13
C ASN A 141 13.48 -6.45 -14.70
N ASN A 142 13.90 -5.61 -13.77
CA ASN A 142 13.99 -5.97 -12.36
C ASN A 142 12.62 -6.29 -11.78
N VAL A 143 11.59 -5.53 -12.18
CA VAL A 143 10.21 -5.81 -11.77
C VAL A 143 9.84 -7.23 -12.19
N ALA A 144 10.09 -7.59 -13.45
CA ALA A 144 9.75 -8.91 -13.99
C ALA A 144 10.45 -10.03 -13.20
N VAL A 145 11.75 -9.89 -12.97
CA VAL A 145 12.55 -10.88 -12.26
C VAL A 145 12.08 -11.06 -10.82
N ARG A 146 11.85 -9.93 -10.13
CA ARG A 146 11.40 -9.97 -8.73
C ARG A 146 9.99 -10.55 -8.59
N LEU A 147 9.11 -10.26 -9.55
CA LEU A 147 7.75 -10.81 -9.54
C LEU A 147 7.74 -12.33 -9.62
N VAL A 148 8.58 -12.91 -10.46
CA VAL A 148 8.71 -14.37 -10.55
C VAL A 148 9.06 -14.96 -9.19
N ARG A 149 10.03 -14.36 -8.50
CA ARG A 149 10.47 -14.83 -7.17
C ARG A 149 9.39 -14.67 -6.13
N VAL A 150 8.70 -13.53 -6.14
CA VAL A 150 7.66 -13.23 -5.14
C VAL A 150 6.46 -14.16 -5.33
N LYS A 151 6.05 -14.39 -6.57
CA LYS A 151 4.96 -15.33 -6.88
C LYS A 151 5.29 -16.73 -6.37
N GLU A 152 6.53 -17.16 -6.54
CA GLU A 152 7.00 -18.46 -6.05
C GLU A 152 6.95 -18.52 -4.52
N LYS A 153 7.39 -17.45 -3.84
CA LYS A 153 7.30 -17.35 -2.39
C LYS A 153 5.84 -17.48 -1.91
N LEU A 154 4.94 -16.74 -2.56
CA LEU A 154 3.53 -16.77 -2.18
C LEU A 154 2.92 -18.15 -2.38
N LYS A 155 3.27 -18.80 -3.48
CA LYS A 155 2.79 -20.14 -3.80
C LYS A 155 3.23 -21.17 -2.75
N ASN A 156 4.43 -21.01 -2.21
CA ASN A 156 5.00 -21.95 -1.25
C ASN A 156 4.65 -21.63 0.20
N MET A 157 3.93 -20.54 0.46
CA MET A 157 3.51 -20.20 1.82
C MET A 157 2.36 -21.08 2.29
N SER A 158 2.41 -21.47 3.56
CA SER A 158 1.31 -22.20 4.17
C SER A 158 0.16 -21.26 4.54
N ASN A 159 -1.04 -21.81 4.64
CA ASN A 159 -2.25 -21.05 4.96
C ASN A 159 -2.48 -20.95 6.49
N ASN A 160 -1.45 -20.71 7.25
CA ASN A 160 -1.62 -20.55 8.69
C ASN A 160 -1.92 -19.13 9.08
#